data_1f84dab19962c0d2023e33ea4ce92c85
#
_entry.id   1f84dab19962c0d2023e33ea4ce92c85
#
_cell.length_a   1.000
_cell.length_b   1.000
_cell.length_c   1.000
_cell.angle_alpha   90.00
_cell.angle_beta   90.00
_cell.angle_gamma   90.00
#
_symmetry.space_group_name_H-M   'P 1'
#
loop_
_entity.id
_entity.type
_entity.pdbx_description
1 polymer ?
#
loop_
_entity_poly.entity_id
_entity_poly.type
_entity_poly.pdbx_seq_one_letter_code
_entity_poly.pdbx_strand_id
1 'polypeptide(L)'
;VWPAQAAVHAGMHYVVNAIPDNWPMALHLSEGSVHTVQCHNAYMGYRILNGMQKDEVLKPIPEESLVYTGHYIDHELVSNIESDCAARIRRKKDKKPMRFLLTIGGAGAQKEIFAAIIRYLIPAIREKKAALYVNVGDYRNVWEELVKEIPEMKSLSTEHFNQWEETEHFAKEALTGEVEGIHGFWHENIFEAVYCTNLLMRSVDVLVTKPSELAFYPVPKLFIKRVGKHEMWGAIHSAEIGDGTLECRDIPHTLQMIDLFLKEDGLLFDMCDNIVKNKSIGIYDGAYKVVELAMGLKK
;
A
#
# COMPACT_ATOMS: atom_id res chain seq x y z
N VAL A 1 -12.66 11.45 9.27
CA VAL A 1 -13.84 12.26 8.91
C VAL A 1 -14.44 12.91 10.14
N TRP A 2 -15.03 12.15 11.04
CA TRP A 2 -15.66 12.64 12.27
C TRP A 2 -14.75 13.52 13.13
N PRO A 3 -13.42 13.24 13.27
CA PRO A 3 -12.53 14.10 14.06
C PRO A 3 -12.45 15.55 13.55
N ALA A 4 -12.37 15.75 12.23
CA ALA A 4 -12.30 17.10 11.67
C ALA A 4 -13.61 17.88 11.90
N GLN A 5 -14.77 17.26 11.70
CA GLN A 5 -16.07 17.86 12.00
C GLN A 5 -16.19 18.16 13.50
N ALA A 6 -15.82 17.22 14.37
CA ALA A 6 -15.85 17.42 15.81
C ALA A 6 -14.94 18.58 16.24
N ALA A 7 -13.74 18.68 15.66
CA ALA A 7 -12.80 19.77 15.96
C ALA A 7 -13.38 21.14 15.57
N VAL A 8 -13.96 21.27 14.38
CA VAL A 8 -14.61 22.53 13.95
C VAL A 8 -15.81 22.87 14.85
N HIS A 9 -16.66 21.89 15.17
CA HIS A 9 -17.80 22.10 16.07
C HIS A 9 -17.38 22.43 17.50
N ALA A 10 -16.21 21.99 17.94
CA ALA A 10 -15.60 22.37 19.24
C ALA A 10 -14.97 23.77 19.21
N GLY A 11 -15.06 24.53 18.12
CA GLY A 11 -14.54 25.88 17.99
C GLY A 11 -13.05 25.95 17.61
N MET A 12 -12.47 24.88 17.12
CA MET A 12 -11.08 24.94 16.58
C MET A 12 -11.10 25.67 15.23
N HIS A 13 -10.22 26.69 15.10
CA HIS A 13 -10.14 27.51 13.89
C HIS A 13 -9.11 27.05 12.86
N TYR A 14 -8.19 26.15 13.26
CA TYR A 14 -7.10 25.67 12.43
C TYR A 14 -7.19 24.15 12.32
N VAL A 15 -8.07 23.68 11.42
CA VAL A 15 -8.29 22.26 11.21
C VAL A 15 -7.85 21.88 9.80
N VAL A 16 -6.89 20.99 9.69
CA VAL A 16 -6.49 20.33 8.43
C VAL A 16 -7.01 18.92 8.43
N ASN A 17 -7.80 18.58 7.42
CA ASN A 17 -8.41 17.28 7.23
C ASN A 17 -7.68 16.50 6.12
N ALA A 18 -6.82 15.59 6.50
CA ALA A 18 -6.11 14.72 5.57
C ALA A 18 -7.05 13.63 5.05
N ILE A 19 -7.37 13.67 3.76
CA ILE A 19 -8.29 12.71 3.12
C ILE A 19 -7.50 11.48 2.66
N PRO A 20 -7.81 10.28 3.19
CA PRO A 20 -7.02 9.08 2.89
C PRO A 20 -7.33 8.50 1.51
N ASP A 21 -8.55 8.60 1.03
CA ASP A 21 -9.02 7.96 -0.20
C ASP A 21 -8.78 8.81 -1.45
N ASN A 22 -8.55 8.14 -2.56
CA ASN A 22 -8.45 8.80 -3.88
C ASN A 22 -9.81 9.05 -4.54
N TRP A 23 -10.89 8.52 -3.98
CA TRP A 23 -12.26 8.72 -4.47
C TRP A 23 -12.97 9.81 -3.67
N PRO A 24 -13.61 10.80 -4.33
CA PRO A 24 -14.32 11.86 -3.61
C PRO A 24 -15.57 11.31 -2.93
N MET A 25 -15.63 11.45 -1.61
CA MET A 25 -16.76 11.02 -0.79
C MET A 25 -17.20 12.15 0.15
N ALA A 26 -18.51 12.41 0.18
CA ALA A 26 -19.07 13.48 1.02
C ALA A 26 -18.74 13.31 2.51
N LEU A 27 -18.59 12.07 2.96
CA LEU A 27 -18.24 11.76 4.35
C LEU A 27 -16.87 12.31 4.79
N HIS A 28 -15.98 12.63 3.84
CA HIS A 28 -14.68 13.24 4.14
C HIS A 28 -14.75 14.77 4.31
N LEU A 29 -15.89 15.39 4.00
CA LEU A 29 -16.00 16.83 4.02
C LEU A 29 -16.33 17.35 5.41
N SER A 30 -15.65 18.44 5.78
CA SER A 30 -15.90 19.18 7.02
C SER A 30 -15.83 20.68 6.72
N GLU A 31 -16.98 21.33 6.64
CA GLU A 31 -17.03 22.78 6.43
C GLU A 31 -16.25 23.50 7.55
N GLY A 32 -15.45 24.49 7.18
CA GLY A 32 -14.57 25.20 8.13
C GLY A 32 -13.19 24.58 8.31
N SER A 33 -12.87 23.45 7.63
CA SER A 33 -11.53 22.89 7.61
C SER A 33 -10.87 23.04 6.22
N VAL A 34 -9.55 23.02 6.20
CA VAL A 34 -8.76 22.84 4.97
C VAL A 34 -8.61 21.36 4.72
N HIS A 35 -8.94 20.92 3.51
CA HIS A 35 -8.83 19.52 3.11
C HIS A 35 -7.55 19.29 2.31
N THR A 36 -6.85 18.21 2.57
CA THR A 36 -5.70 17.80 1.74
C THR A 36 -6.01 16.51 1.00
N VAL A 37 -5.49 16.39 -0.21
CA VAL A 37 -5.67 15.23 -1.09
C VAL A 37 -4.35 14.76 -1.68
N GLN A 38 -4.27 13.48 -1.97
CA GLN A 38 -3.03 12.79 -2.33
C GLN A 38 -2.71 12.83 -3.83
N CYS A 39 -3.70 13.10 -4.69
CA CYS A 39 -3.52 13.09 -6.14
C CYS A 39 -4.51 14.01 -6.86
N HIS A 40 -4.23 14.27 -8.14
CA HIS A 40 -5.08 15.13 -8.98
C HIS A 40 -6.50 14.60 -9.15
N ASN A 41 -6.68 13.29 -9.23
CA ASN A 41 -8.01 12.70 -9.38
C ASN A 41 -8.91 13.05 -8.20
N ALA A 42 -8.38 12.94 -6.98
CA ALA A 42 -9.10 13.34 -5.78
C ALA A 42 -9.37 14.86 -5.79
N TYR A 43 -8.36 15.68 -6.14
CA TYR A 43 -8.53 17.12 -6.25
C TYR A 43 -9.68 17.49 -7.20
N MET A 44 -9.64 17.02 -8.44
CA MET A 44 -10.69 17.25 -9.42
C MET A 44 -12.06 16.76 -8.93
N GLY A 45 -12.09 15.54 -8.36
CA GLY A 45 -13.31 14.94 -7.86
C GLY A 45 -14.01 15.79 -6.79
N TYR A 46 -13.25 16.34 -5.85
CA TYR A 46 -13.79 17.23 -4.82
C TYR A 46 -14.16 18.62 -5.34
N ARG A 47 -13.46 19.14 -6.34
CA ARG A 47 -13.80 20.42 -6.98
C ARG A 47 -15.09 20.36 -7.79
N ILE A 48 -15.41 19.23 -8.40
CA ILE A 48 -16.64 19.03 -9.17
C ILE A 48 -17.69 18.19 -8.44
N LEU A 49 -17.35 17.58 -7.29
CA LEU A 49 -18.18 16.68 -6.47
C LEU A 49 -18.78 15.52 -7.28
N ASN A 50 -18.06 15.07 -8.29
CA ASN A 50 -18.50 13.99 -9.15
C ASN A 50 -18.56 12.66 -8.37
N GLY A 51 -19.66 11.92 -8.53
CA GLY A 51 -19.87 10.63 -7.88
C GLY A 51 -20.38 10.68 -6.43
N MET A 52 -20.58 11.86 -5.86
CA MET A 52 -21.13 12.00 -4.51
C MET A 52 -22.64 11.84 -4.46
N GLN A 53 -23.33 12.34 -5.47
CA GLN A 53 -24.78 12.22 -5.59
C GLN A 53 -25.19 12.16 -7.06
N LYS A 54 -26.10 11.25 -7.40
CA LYS A 54 -26.32 10.86 -8.79
C LYS A 54 -26.82 12.01 -9.69
N ASP A 55 -27.79 12.78 -9.20
CA ASP A 55 -28.52 13.77 -10.00
C ASP A 55 -28.51 15.18 -9.35
N GLU A 56 -27.69 15.35 -8.30
CA GLU A 56 -27.61 16.63 -7.60
C GLU A 56 -26.17 17.16 -7.64
N VAL A 57 -26.03 18.40 -8.07
CA VAL A 57 -24.76 19.12 -8.01
C VAL A 57 -24.64 19.77 -6.64
N LEU A 58 -23.82 19.19 -5.78
CA LEU A 58 -23.51 19.76 -4.48
C LEU A 58 -22.64 21.01 -4.64
N LYS A 59 -22.63 21.87 -3.63
CA LYS A 59 -21.75 23.05 -3.58
C LYS A 59 -20.29 22.58 -3.58
N PRO A 60 -19.47 22.99 -4.56
CA PRO A 60 -18.05 22.62 -4.62
C PRO A 60 -17.29 23.11 -3.38
N ILE A 61 -16.24 22.38 -2.99
CA ILE A 61 -15.29 22.87 -2.00
C ILE A 61 -14.62 24.13 -2.56
N PRO A 62 -14.53 25.23 -1.81
CA PRO A 62 -13.77 26.42 -2.20
C PRO A 62 -12.32 26.05 -2.50
N GLU A 63 -11.70 26.71 -3.47
CA GLU A 63 -10.35 26.43 -3.89
C GLU A 63 -9.33 26.56 -2.74
N GLU A 64 -9.49 27.61 -1.93
CA GLU A 64 -8.67 27.89 -0.76
C GLU A 64 -8.79 26.85 0.37
N SER A 65 -9.85 26.02 0.32
CA SER A 65 -10.11 24.95 1.31
C SER A 65 -9.72 23.56 0.84
N LEU A 66 -9.05 23.45 -0.33
CA LEU A 66 -8.62 22.16 -0.89
C LEU A 66 -7.18 22.26 -1.42
N VAL A 67 -6.27 21.46 -0.86
CA VAL A 67 -4.83 21.49 -1.20
C VAL A 67 -4.37 20.11 -1.67
N TYR A 68 -3.71 20.07 -2.83
CA TYR A 68 -2.99 18.89 -3.28
C TYR A 68 -1.62 18.83 -2.58
N THR A 69 -1.40 17.81 -1.79
CA THR A 69 -0.17 17.65 -0.98
C THR A 69 0.74 16.52 -1.46
N GLY A 70 0.20 15.53 -2.16
CA GLY A 70 0.89 14.28 -2.43
C GLY A 70 0.54 13.21 -1.37
N HIS A 71 1.23 12.09 -1.44
CA HIS A 71 0.93 10.89 -0.67
C HIS A 71 1.35 11.03 0.81
N TYR A 72 0.49 10.52 1.73
CA TYR A 72 0.76 10.52 3.17
C TYR A 72 1.54 9.26 3.55
N ILE A 73 2.86 9.35 3.49
CA ILE A 73 3.75 8.22 3.71
C ILE A 73 4.58 8.45 4.98
N ASP A 74 4.83 7.37 5.72
CA ASP A 74 5.68 7.40 6.91
C ASP A 74 7.09 7.87 6.57
N HIS A 75 7.66 8.67 7.46
CA HIS A 75 9.01 9.23 7.32
C HIS A 75 10.06 8.15 7.01
N GLU A 76 9.96 7.00 7.68
CA GLU A 76 10.90 5.91 7.48
C GLU A 76 10.90 5.37 6.05
N LEU A 77 9.75 5.25 5.42
CA LEU A 77 9.64 4.82 4.03
C LEU A 77 10.16 5.89 3.07
N VAL A 78 9.74 7.14 3.25
CA VAL A 78 10.15 8.26 2.38
C VAL A 78 11.65 8.49 2.42
N SER A 79 12.26 8.47 3.61
CA SER A 79 13.69 8.73 3.79
C SER A 79 14.60 7.62 3.22
N ASN A 80 14.05 6.45 2.95
CA ASN A 80 14.81 5.29 2.46
C ASN A 80 14.48 4.87 1.01
N ILE A 81 13.69 5.65 0.28
CA ILE A 81 13.25 5.30 -1.09
C ILE A 81 14.41 4.92 -2.00
N GLU A 82 15.47 5.74 -2.06
CA GLU A 82 16.60 5.50 -2.95
C GLU A 82 17.36 4.23 -2.56
N SER A 83 17.63 4.05 -1.27
CA SER A 83 18.35 2.87 -0.77
C SER A 83 17.54 1.60 -0.98
N ASP A 84 16.23 1.63 -0.73
CA ASP A 84 15.36 0.48 -0.87
C ASP A 84 15.15 0.11 -2.35
N CYS A 85 15.00 1.09 -3.27
CA CYS A 85 14.96 0.85 -4.71
C CYS A 85 16.29 0.28 -5.23
N ALA A 86 17.42 0.85 -4.81
CA ALA A 86 18.73 0.32 -5.17
C ALA A 86 18.94 -1.12 -4.68
N ALA A 87 18.45 -1.45 -3.49
CA ALA A 87 18.51 -2.82 -2.95
C ALA A 87 17.66 -3.80 -3.76
N ARG A 88 16.45 -3.42 -4.19
CA ARG A 88 15.57 -4.22 -5.07
C ARG A 88 16.24 -4.52 -6.40
N ILE A 89 16.75 -3.49 -7.07
CA ILE A 89 17.48 -3.62 -8.35
C ILE A 89 18.70 -4.54 -8.19
N ARG A 90 19.48 -4.37 -7.12
CA ARG A 90 20.64 -5.21 -6.84
C ARG A 90 20.25 -6.68 -6.63
N ARG A 91 19.25 -6.97 -5.77
CA ARG A 91 18.77 -8.35 -5.56
C ARG A 91 18.37 -9.02 -6.87
N LYS A 92 17.65 -8.33 -7.73
CA LYS A 92 17.21 -8.85 -9.03
C LYS A 92 18.40 -9.13 -9.95
N LYS A 93 19.38 -8.20 -10.06
CA LYS A 93 20.62 -8.39 -10.83
C LYS A 93 21.46 -9.55 -10.31
N ASP A 94 21.52 -9.71 -9.00
CA ASP A 94 22.28 -10.79 -8.35
C ASP A 94 21.52 -12.13 -8.34
N LYS A 95 20.37 -12.20 -9.01
CA LYS A 95 19.48 -13.40 -9.09
C LYS A 95 19.12 -13.97 -7.72
N LYS A 96 18.97 -13.11 -6.72
CA LYS A 96 18.46 -13.49 -5.40
C LYS A 96 16.94 -13.77 -5.47
N PRO A 97 16.39 -14.53 -4.50
CA PRO A 97 14.95 -14.78 -4.45
C PRO A 97 14.16 -13.47 -4.52
N MET A 98 13.22 -13.39 -5.46
CA MET A 98 12.32 -12.25 -5.57
C MET A 98 11.30 -12.27 -4.42
N ARG A 99 11.14 -11.17 -3.71
CA ARG A 99 10.35 -11.07 -2.49
C ARG A 99 9.01 -10.43 -2.77
N PHE A 100 7.94 -11.18 -2.53
CA PHE A 100 6.56 -10.70 -2.65
C PHE A 100 5.96 -10.51 -1.26
N LEU A 101 5.28 -9.40 -1.03
CA LEU A 101 4.48 -9.16 0.16
C LEU A 101 3.00 -9.25 -0.20
N LEU A 102 2.30 -10.22 0.38
CA LEU A 102 0.84 -10.31 0.32
C LEU A 102 0.25 -9.64 1.56
N THR A 103 -0.62 -8.65 1.37
CA THR A 103 -1.36 -8.02 2.45
C THR A 103 -2.82 -8.45 2.38
N ILE A 104 -3.22 -9.30 3.33
CA ILE A 104 -4.58 -9.82 3.40
C ILE A 104 -5.35 -8.96 4.39
N GLY A 105 -6.13 -8.03 3.87
CA GLY A 105 -6.96 -7.15 4.70
C GLY A 105 -8.41 -7.60 4.79
N GLY A 106 -9.17 -6.98 5.71
CA GLY A 106 -10.63 -7.02 5.75
C GLY A 106 -11.27 -8.42 5.79
N ALA A 107 -11.18 -9.12 6.93
CA ALA A 107 -11.89 -10.38 7.17
C ALA A 107 -11.63 -11.50 6.14
N GLY A 108 -10.42 -11.55 5.53
CA GLY A 108 -10.06 -12.58 4.55
C GLY A 108 -10.72 -12.40 3.18
N ALA A 109 -11.16 -11.18 2.87
CA ALA A 109 -11.65 -10.87 1.52
C ALA A 109 -10.62 -11.28 0.48
N GLN A 110 -11.07 -11.95 -0.57
CA GLN A 110 -10.23 -12.41 -1.69
C GLN A 110 -9.22 -13.54 -1.33
N LYS A 111 -9.47 -14.30 -0.27
CA LYS A 111 -8.64 -15.44 0.13
C LYS A 111 -8.32 -16.38 -1.04
N GLU A 112 -9.25 -16.62 -1.96
CA GLU A 112 -9.07 -17.47 -3.14
C GLU A 112 -7.93 -16.97 -4.05
N ILE A 113 -7.81 -15.64 -4.22
CA ILE A 113 -6.73 -15.05 -5.02
C ILE A 113 -5.38 -15.27 -4.32
N PHE A 114 -5.32 -15.04 -3.01
CA PHE A 114 -4.10 -15.25 -2.24
C PHE A 114 -3.69 -16.73 -2.20
N ALA A 115 -4.64 -17.66 -2.04
CA ALA A 115 -4.38 -19.08 -2.11
C ALA A 115 -3.83 -19.49 -3.48
N ALA A 116 -4.38 -18.95 -4.56
CA ALA A 116 -3.88 -19.20 -5.91
C ALA A 116 -2.45 -18.68 -6.11
N ILE A 117 -2.14 -17.47 -5.61
CA ILE A 117 -0.80 -16.88 -5.66
C ILE A 117 0.21 -17.73 -4.89
N ILE A 118 -0.13 -18.13 -3.66
CA ILE A 118 0.74 -18.96 -2.82
C ILE A 118 1.05 -20.27 -3.52
N ARG A 119 0.03 -21.00 -3.99
CA ARG A 119 0.23 -22.26 -4.74
C ARG A 119 1.13 -22.08 -5.97
N TYR A 120 0.92 -20.99 -6.69
CA TYR A 120 1.68 -20.69 -7.90
C TYR A 120 3.16 -20.41 -7.59
N LEU A 121 3.45 -19.75 -6.47
CA LEU A 121 4.81 -19.42 -6.06
C LEU A 121 5.58 -20.58 -5.39
N ILE A 122 4.91 -21.61 -4.87
CA ILE A 122 5.58 -22.74 -4.17
C ILE A 122 6.73 -23.35 -4.97
N PRO A 123 6.62 -23.67 -6.27
CA PRO A 123 7.74 -24.20 -7.05
C PRO A 123 8.94 -23.24 -7.06
N ALA A 124 8.70 -21.96 -7.31
CA ALA A 124 9.75 -20.94 -7.32
C ALA A 124 10.38 -20.73 -5.92
N ILE A 125 9.60 -20.87 -4.86
CA ILE A 125 10.09 -20.82 -3.47
C ILE A 125 11.00 -22.00 -3.18
N ARG A 126 10.61 -23.22 -3.57
CA ARG A 126 11.44 -24.42 -3.42
C ARG A 126 12.76 -24.34 -4.20
N GLU A 127 12.73 -23.67 -5.34
CA GLU A 127 13.92 -23.43 -6.17
C GLU A 127 14.72 -22.19 -5.73
N LYS A 128 14.36 -21.56 -4.63
CA LYS A 128 14.97 -20.33 -4.10
C LYS A 128 14.98 -19.17 -5.12
N LYS A 129 13.99 -19.12 -5.99
CA LYS A 129 13.75 -18.03 -6.96
C LYS A 129 12.79 -16.98 -6.44
N ALA A 130 11.97 -17.34 -5.44
CA ALA A 130 11.05 -16.44 -4.79
C ALA A 130 11.06 -16.63 -3.27
N ALA A 131 10.72 -15.58 -2.53
CA ALA A 131 10.36 -15.61 -1.13
C ALA A 131 9.05 -14.86 -0.94
N LEU A 132 8.26 -15.26 0.05
CA LEU A 132 6.92 -14.77 0.23
C LEU A 132 6.69 -14.30 1.66
N TYR A 133 6.24 -13.08 1.83
CA TYR A 133 5.75 -12.53 3.08
C TYR A 133 4.23 -12.46 3.03
N VAL A 134 3.57 -12.99 4.03
CA VAL A 134 2.10 -13.03 4.11
C VAL A 134 1.68 -12.35 5.42
N ASN A 135 1.24 -11.10 5.32
CA ASN A 135 0.68 -10.40 6.47
C ASN A 135 -0.85 -10.56 6.47
N VAL A 136 -1.37 -11.28 7.45
CA VAL A 136 -2.80 -11.49 7.64
C VAL A 136 -3.43 -10.48 8.63
N GLY A 137 -2.67 -9.44 9.01
CA GLY A 137 -3.13 -8.43 9.95
C GLY A 137 -3.48 -9.02 11.31
N ASP A 138 -4.68 -8.75 11.80
CA ASP A 138 -5.25 -9.28 13.05
C ASP A 138 -6.13 -10.54 12.85
N TYR A 139 -6.16 -11.11 11.63
CA TYR A 139 -7.01 -12.24 11.25
C TYR A 139 -6.25 -13.59 11.25
N ARG A 140 -5.87 -14.11 12.39
CA ARG A 140 -5.15 -15.39 12.52
C ARG A 140 -5.83 -16.55 11.81
N ASN A 141 -7.16 -16.60 11.87
CA ASN A 141 -7.94 -17.64 11.20
C ASN A 141 -7.69 -17.71 9.68
N VAL A 142 -7.38 -16.60 9.05
CA VAL A 142 -7.06 -16.56 7.60
C VAL A 142 -5.77 -17.33 7.31
N TRP A 143 -4.75 -17.18 8.15
CA TRP A 143 -3.52 -17.98 8.03
C TRP A 143 -3.78 -19.47 8.23
N GLU A 144 -4.52 -19.83 9.29
CA GLU A 144 -4.85 -21.22 9.60
C GLU A 144 -5.63 -21.88 8.46
N GLU A 145 -6.57 -21.15 7.83
CA GLU A 145 -7.32 -21.62 6.68
C GLU A 145 -6.42 -21.80 5.44
N LEU A 146 -5.48 -20.88 5.18
CA LEU A 146 -4.52 -21.00 4.09
C LEU A 146 -3.61 -22.23 4.27
N VAL A 147 -3.08 -22.44 5.46
CA VAL A 147 -2.24 -23.61 5.79
C VAL A 147 -3.02 -24.93 5.69
N LYS A 148 -4.31 -24.94 6.06
CA LYS A 148 -5.19 -26.09 5.87
C LYS A 148 -5.45 -26.39 4.39
N GLU A 149 -5.65 -25.34 3.60
CA GLU A 149 -5.95 -25.45 2.17
C GLU A 149 -4.70 -25.75 1.32
N ILE A 150 -3.51 -25.34 1.80
CA ILE A 150 -2.21 -25.50 1.14
C ILE A 150 -1.23 -26.14 2.14
N PRO A 151 -1.29 -27.49 2.31
CA PRO A 151 -0.49 -28.19 3.33
C PRO A 151 1.03 -28.01 3.19
N GLU A 152 1.51 -27.72 1.98
CA GLU A 152 2.92 -27.45 1.70
C GLU A 152 3.47 -26.26 2.48
N MET A 153 2.62 -25.30 2.83
CA MET A 153 3.03 -24.15 3.65
C MET A 153 3.63 -24.58 4.99
N LYS A 154 3.15 -25.68 5.60
CA LYS A 154 3.66 -26.16 6.91
C LYS A 154 5.17 -26.40 6.93
N SER A 155 5.74 -26.85 5.81
CA SER A 155 7.16 -27.15 5.71
C SER A 155 8.01 -26.02 5.13
N LEU A 156 7.34 -24.99 4.58
CA LEU A 156 8.00 -23.89 3.87
C LEU A 156 7.89 -22.57 4.63
N SER A 157 7.07 -22.50 5.69
CA SER A 157 6.81 -21.25 6.39
C SER A 157 7.49 -21.15 7.76
N THR A 158 7.87 -19.92 8.09
CA THR A 158 8.22 -19.44 9.42
C THR A 158 7.13 -18.47 9.89
N GLU A 159 6.65 -18.65 11.11
CA GLU A 159 5.56 -17.85 11.67
C GLU A 159 6.14 -16.80 12.63
N HIS A 160 5.80 -15.52 12.41
CA HIS A 160 6.13 -14.37 13.26
C HIS A 160 4.83 -13.87 13.89
N PHE A 161 4.34 -14.61 14.90
CA PHE A 161 3.00 -14.43 15.41
C PHE A 161 3.00 -13.78 16.79
N ASN A 162 2.39 -12.61 16.88
CA ASN A 162 2.18 -11.85 18.11
C ASN A 162 3.46 -11.62 18.94
N GLN A 163 4.58 -11.50 18.26
CA GLN A 163 5.91 -11.22 18.80
C GLN A 163 6.51 -10.03 18.06
N TRP A 164 6.18 -8.83 18.52
CA TRP A 164 6.54 -7.60 17.82
C TRP A 164 8.05 -7.41 17.66
N GLU A 165 8.81 -7.63 18.72
CA GLU A 165 10.28 -7.51 18.69
C GLU A 165 10.92 -8.47 17.67
N GLU A 166 10.38 -9.68 17.53
CA GLU A 166 10.86 -10.65 16.53
C GLU A 166 10.53 -10.19 15.11
N THR A 167 9.34 -9.62 14.90
CA THR A 167 8.92 -9.05 13.62
C THR A 167 9.81 -7.87 13.22
N GLU A 168 10.11 -6.97 14.15
CA GLU A 168 11.05 -5.85 13.91
C GLU A 168 12.46 -6.35 13.60
N HIS A 169 12.92 -7.34 14.35
CA HIS A 169 14.24 -7.94 14.13
C HIS A 169 14.33 -8.57 12.74
N PHE A 170 13.34 -9.39 12.36
CA PHE A 170 13.25 -9.98 11.02
C PHE A 170 13.24 -8.89 9.93
N ALA A 171 12.38 -7.89 10.06
CA ALA A 171 12.27 -6.82 9.06
C ALA A 171 13.61 -6.08 8.87
N LYS A 172 14.35 -5.84 9.96
CA LYS A 172 15.67 -5.21 9.94
C LYS A 172 16.73 -6.09 9.30
N GLU A 173 16.79 -7.36 9.65
CA GLU A 173 17.73 -8.31 9.04
C GLU A 173 17.46 -8.52 7.56
N ALA A 174 16.18 -8.54 7.16
CA ALA A 174 15.76 -8.70 5.78
C ALA A 174 16.20 -7.56 4.84
N LEU A 175 16.56 -6.38 5.36
CA LEU A 175 17.06 -5.26 4.54
C LEU A 175 18.36 -5.63 3.81
N THR A 176 19.24 -6.39 4.46
CA THR A 176 20.57 -6.73 3.94
C THR A 176 20.79 -8.22 3.80
N GLY A 177 20.06 -9.04 4.54
CA GLY A 177 20.19 -10.50 4.58
C GLY A 177 19.48 -11.21 3.43
N GLU A 178 19.71 -12.50 3.33
CA GLU A 178 18.96 -13.38 2.43
C GLU A 178 17.66 -13.81 3.11
N VAL A 179 16.59 -13.89 2.32
CA VAL A 179 15.28 -14.36 2.79
C VAL A 179 14.80 -15.45 1.85
N GLU A 180 14.42 -16.58 2.40
CA GLU A 180 13.95 -17.77 1.69
C GLU A 180 12.64 -18.27 2.32
N GLY A 181 11.83 -18.98 1.56
CA GLY A 181 10.61 -19.59 2.08
C GLY A 181 9.42 -18.65 2.16
N ILE A 182 8.52 -18.96 3.08
CA ILE A 182 7.29 -18.20 3.36
C ILE A 182 7.38 -17.67 4.79
N HIS A 183 7.14 -16.38 4.98
CA HIS A 183 7.08 -15.76 6.30
C HIS A 183 5.65 -15.27 6.56
N GLY A 184 5.01 -15.84 7.58
CA GLY A 184 3.65 -15.45 8.00
C GLY A 184 3.70 -14.46 9.15
N PHE A 185 2.91 -13.39 9.05
CA PHE A 185 2.82 -12.35 10.08
C PHE A 185 1.38 -12.19 10.55
N TRP A 186 1.20 -12.20 11.85
CA TRP A 186 -0.06 -11.96 12.53
C TRP A 186 0.17 -11.27 13.88
N HIS A 187 -0.59 -10.21 14.15
CA HIS A 187 -0.54 -9.51 15.43
C HIS A 187 -1.96 -9.23 15.92
N GLU A 188 -2.22 -9.53 17.19
CA GLU A 188 -3.50 -9.22 17.83
C GLU A 188 -3.70 -7.70 18.00
N ASN A 189 -2.61 -6.99 18.29
CA ASN A 189 -2.62 -5.53 18.36
C ASN A 189 -2.75 -4.94 16.95
N ILE A 190 -3.85 -4.23 16.70
CA ILE A 190 -4.14 -3.64 15.38
C ILE A 190 -3.05 -2.66 14.91
N PHE A 191 -2.40 -1.93 15.81
CA PHE A 191 -1.32 -1.00 15.44
C PHE A 191 -0.10 -1.77 14.95
N GLU A 192 0.27 -2.86 15.62
CA GLU A 192 1.36 -3.74 15.19
C GLU A 192 1.00 -4.44 13.86
N ALA A 193 -0.23 -4.96 13.74
CA ALA A 193 -0.72 -5.61 12.54
C ALA A 193 -0.63 -4.71 11.29
N VAL A 194 -0.99 -3.44 11.44
CA VAL A 194 -0.90 -2.44 10.36
C VAL A 194 0.55 -2.03 10.11
N TYR A 195 1.30 -1.67 11.15
CA TYR A 195 2.67 -1.18 11.01
C TYR A 195 3.64 -2.25 10.51
N CYS A 196 3.37 -3.53 10.77
CA CYS A 196 4.09 -4.65 10.19
C CYS A 196 4.19 -4.55 8.66
N THR A 197 3.11 -4.15 7.98
CA THR A 197 3.12 -3.95 6.53
C THR A 197 4.16 -2.90 6.12
N ASN A 198 4.24 -1.77 6.83
CA ASN A 198 5.18 -0.69 6.53
C ASN A 198 6.64 -1.13 6.73
N LEU A 199 6.93 -1.86 7.81
CA LEU A 199 8.26 -2.42 8.05
C LEU A 199 8.68 -3.37 6.93
N LEU A 200 7.80 -4.28 6.52
CA LEU A 200 8.09 -5.29 5.50
C LEU A 200 8.27 -4.69 4.11
N MET A 201 7.55 -3.60 3.78
CA MET A 201 7.66 -2.92 2.47
C MET A 201 9.08 -2.53 2.09
N ARG A 202 9.93 -2.21 3.05
CA ARG A 202 11.31 -1.81 2.79
C ARG A 202 12.17 -2.94 2.23
N SER A 203 11.91 -4.17 2.63
CA SER A 203 12.73 -5.34 2.28
C SER A 203 12.17 -6.19 1.13
N VAL A 204 10.94 -5.92 0.67
CA VAL A 204 10.31 -6.67 -0.43
C VAL A 204 10.52 -6.02 -1.79
N ASP A 205 10.36 -6.79 -2.85
CA ASP A 205 10.52 -6.31 -4.22
C ASP A 205 9.18 -5.88 -4.82
N VAL A 206 8.09 -6.59 -4.50
CA VAL A 206 6.74 -6.30 -4.99
C VAL A 206 5.72 -6.46 -3.88
N LEU A 207 4.90 -5.43 -3.69
CA LEU A 207 3.70 -5.47 -2.87
C LEU A 207 2.53 -5.98 -3.72
N VAL A 208 1.89 -7.05 -3.28
CA VAL A 208 0.68 -7.60 -3.91
C VAL A 208 -0.52 -7.30 -3.03
N THR A 209 -1.37 -6.41 -3.49
CA THR A 209 -2.48 -5.88 -2.69
C THR A 209 -3.67 -5.48 -3.57
N LYS A 210 -4.84 -5.28 -2.98
CA LYS A 210 -5.92 -4.55 -3.64
C LYS A 210 -5.58 -3.05 -3.73
N PRO A 211 -6.14 -2.29 -4.68
CA PRO A 211 -5.78 -0.89 -4.86
C PRO A 211 -6.46 0.06 -3.85
N SER A 212 -6.23 -0.18 -2.57
CA SER A 212 -6.68 0.65 -1.44
C SER A 212 -5.65 1.73 -1.11
N GLU A 213 -5.56 2.12 0.16
CA GLU A 213 -4.60 3.09 0.68
C GLU A 213 -3.14 2.71 0.35
N LEU A 214 -2.85 1.41 0.26
CA LEU A 214 -1.53 0.90 -0.10
C LEU A 214 -1.10 1.25 -1.54
N ALA A 215 -2.02 1.72 -2.39
CA ALA A 215 -1.71 2.21 -3.72
C ALA A 215 -0.77 3.43 -3.72
N PHE A 216 -0.72 4.17 -2.62
CA PHE A 216 0.08 5.38 -2.51
C PHE A 216 1.52 5.16 -2.02
N TYR A 217 1.86 3.96 -1.56
CA TYR A 217 3.16 3.66 -0.97
C TYR A 217 4.28 3.51 -2.00
N PRO A 218 5.53 3.94 -1.67
CA PRO A 218 6.67 3.95 -2.59
C PRO A 218 7.34 2.56 -2.71
N VAL A 219 6.59 1.59 -3.15
CA VAL A 219 7.04 0.22 -3.42
C VAL A 219 6.46 -0.25 -4.74
N PRO A 220 7.17 -1.03 -5.57
CA PRO A 220 6.58 -1.62 -6.76
C PRO A 220 5.35 -2.45 -6.41
N LYS A 221 4.23 -2.22 -7.11
CA LYS A 221 2.92 -2.81 -6.75
C LYS A 221 2.32 -3.63 -7.87
N LEU A 222 1.79 -4.79 -7.48
CA LEU A 222 0.88 -5.58 -8.30
C LEU A 222 -0.52 -5.52 -7.67
N PHE A 223 -1.46 -4.93 -8.40
CA PHE A 223 -2.83 -4.84 -7.91
C PHE A 223 -3.67 -6.04 -8.31
N ILE A 224 -4.16 -6.76 -7.29
CA ILE A 224 -5.20 -7.75 -7.47
C ILE A 224 -6.56 -7.06 -7.62
N LYS A 225 -7.60 -7.82 -7.97
CA LYS A 225 -8.96 -7.30 -8.14
C LYS A 225 -9.43 -6.53 -6.90
N ARG A 226 -10.01 -5.34 -7.11
CA ARG A 226 -10.59 -4.52 -6.05
C ARG A 226 -11.82 -5.17 -5.40
N VAL A 227 -12.14 -4.73 -4.20
CA VAL A 227 -13.40 -5.05 -3.52
C VAL A 227 -14.43 -3.93 -3.75
N GLY A 228 -14.05 -2.69 -3.51
CA GLY A 228 -14.90 -1.52 -3.68
C GLY A 228 -14.66 -0.79 -5.02
N LYS A 229 -15.73 -0.21 -5.60
CA LYS A 229 -15.59 0.56 -6.85
C LYS A 229 -14.67 1.77 -6.71
N HIS A 230 -14.63 2.38 -5.52
CA HIS A 230 -13.80 3.55 -5.21
C HIS A 230 -12.30 3.25 -5.28
N GLU A 231 -11.89 2.00 -5.08
CA GLU A 231 -10.47 1.60 -5.10
C GLU A 231 -9.85 1.68 -6.52
N MET A 232 -10.68 1.72 -7.58
CA MET A 232 -10.20 1.76 -8.97
C MET A 232 -9.23 2.93 -9.23
N TRP A 233 -9.52 4.10 -8.68
CA TRP A 233 -8.69 5.28 -8.90
C TRP A 233 -7.30 5.16 -8.29
N GLY A 234 -7.13 4.36 -7.23
CA GLY A 234 -5.83 4.04 -6.66
C GLY A 234 -4.93 3.28 -7.65
N ALA A 235 -5.46 2.24 -8.30
CA ALA A 235 -4.71 1.49 -9.32
C ALA A 235 -4.37 2.34 -10.55
N ILE A 236 -5.33 3.14 -11.03
CA ILE A 236 -5.10 4.04 -12.18
C ILE A 236 -3.99 5.03 -11.84
N HIS A 237 -4.07 5.69 -10.69
CA HIS A 237 -3.06 6.66 -10.27
C HIS A 237 -1.66 6.03 -10.16
N SER A 238 -1.55 4.87 -9.54
CA SER A 238 -0.28 4.16 -9.39
C SER A 238 0.32 3.75 -10.75
N ALA A 239 -0.53 3.33 -11.70
CA ALA A 239 -0.09 3.02 -13.06
C ALA A 239 0.36 4.28 -13.82
N GLU A 240 -0.33 5.42 -13.64
CA GLU A 240 0.03 6.71 -14.27
C GLU A 240 1.38 7.24 -13.77
N ILE A 241 1.67 7.11 -12.47
CA ILE A 241 2.98 7.52 -11.91
C ILE A 241 4.05 6.44 -12.05
N GLY A 242 3.70 5.26 -12.59
CA GLY A 242 4.61 4.19 -12.96
C GLY A 242 5.20 3.40 -11.80
N ASP A 243 4.55 3.38 -10.62
CA ASP A 243 5.00 2.62 -9.45
C ASP A 243 4.18 1.36 -9.17
N GLY A 244 3.15 1.08 -9.99
CA GLY A 244 2.31 -0.10 -9.89
C GLY A 244 1.68 -0.51 -11.21
N THR A 245 1.03 -1.69 -11.21
CA THR A 245 0.30 -2.20 -12.37
C THR A 245 -1.10 -1.60 -12.47
N LEU A 246 -1.78 -1.82 -13.58
CA LEU A 246 -3.23 -1.78 -13.59
C LEU A 246 -3.79 -2.93 -12.74
N GLU A 247 -5.03 -2.80 -12.32
CA GLU A 247 -5.75 -3.84 -11.59
C GLU A 247 -5.87 -5.12 -12.43
N CYS A 248 -5.47 -6.26 -11.87
CA CYS A 248 -5.67 -7.56 -12.46
C CYS A 248 -7.17 -7.93 -12.45
N ARG A 249 -7.69 -8.42 -13.59
CA ARG A 249 -9.11 -8.72 -13.77
C ARG A 249 -9.56 -9.97 -13.02
N ASP A 250 -8.67 -10.96 -12.95
CA ASP A 250 -8.95 -12.30 -12.45
C ASP A 250 -7.66 -13.00 -11.99
N ILE A 251 -7.78 -14.20 -11.45
CA ILE A 251 -6.65 -15.02 -10.99
C ILE A 251 -5.65 -15.32 -12.12
N PRO A 252 -6.06 -15.81 -13.33
CA PRO A 252 -5.13 -16.03 -14.41
C PRO A 252 -4.30 -14.80 -14.77
N HIS A 253 -4.92 -13.62 -14.84
CA HIS A 253 -4.20 -12.38 -15.12
C HIS A 253 -3.21 -12.02 -13.99
N THR A 254 -3.60 -12.22 -12.73
CA THR A 254 -2.71 -12.02 -11.59
C THR A 254 -1.47 -12.92 -11.67
N LEU A 255 -1.64 -14.20 -12.00
CA LEU A 255 -0.53 -15.15 -12.12
C LEU A 255 0.38 -14.83 -13.31
N GLN A 256 -0.17 -14.36 -14.43
CA GLN A 256 0.62 -13.87 -15.56
C GLN A 256 1.49 -12.67 -15.17
N MET A 257 0.95 -11.73 -14.39
CA MET A 257 1.72 -10.59 -13.90
C MET A 257 2.83 -10.99 -12.91
N ILE A 258 2.58 -11.97 -12.05
CA ILE A 258 3.62 -12.56 -11.18
C ILE A 258 4.74 -13.17 -12.03
N ASP A 259 4.39 -13.87 -13.10
CA ASP A 259 5.35 -14.44 -14.04
C ASP A 259 6.25 -13.38 -14.70
N LEU A 260 5.68 -12.24 -15.10
CA LEU A 260 6.45 -11.12 -15.64
C LEU A 260 7.49 -10.63 -14.62
N PHE A 261 7.09 -10.42 -13.36
CA PHE A 261 8.02 -10.01 -12.31
C PHE A 261 9.13 -11.05 -12.05
N LEU A 262 8.81 -12.33 -12.12
CA LEU A 262 9.80 -13.40 -11.92
C LEU A 262 10.79 -13.51 -13.09
N LYS A 263 10.31 -13.39 -14.34
CA LYS A 263 11.06 -13.68 -15.55
C LYS A 263 11.75 -12.47 -16.16
N GLU A 264 11.20 -11.29 -15.97
CA GLU A 264 11.69 -10.06 -16.59
C GLU A 264 12.27 -9.11 -15.53
N ASP A 265 13.35 -8.44 -15.88
CA ASP A 265 14.01 -7.49 -14.98
C ASP A 265 13.46 -6.07 -15.16
N GLY A 266 13.11 -5.69 -16.40
CA GLY A 266 12.76 -4.34 -16.81
C GLY A 266 11.59 -3.75 -16.01
N LEU A 267 10.53 -4.51 -15.82
CA LEU A 267 9.34 -4.04 -15.10
C LEU A 267 9.66 -3.56 -13.68
N LEU A 268 10.46 -4.33 -12.92
CA LEU A 268 10.86 -3.95 -11.57
C LEU A 268 11.79 -2.72 -11.59
N PHE A 269 12.72 -2.68 -12.55
CA PHE A 269 13.68 -1.57 -12.65
C PHE A 269 12.96 -0.27 -13.00
N ASP A 270 12.07 -0.30 -14.00
CA ASP A 270 11.27 0.86 -14.39
C ASP A 270 10.41 1.40 -13.25
N MET A 271 9.77 0.51 -12.48
CA MET A 271 9.00 0.93 -11.30
C MET A 271 9.89 1.55 -10.23
N CYS A 272 11.05 0.99 -9.94
CA CYS A 272 12.00 1.55 -8.97
C CYS A 272 12.50 2.94 -9.41
N ASP A 273 12.85 3.11 -10.70
CA ASP A 273 13.30 4.39 -11.25
C ASP A 273 12.19 5.44 -11.19
N ASN A 274 10.95 5.05 -11.50
CA ASN A 274 9.80 5.95 -11.36
C ASN A 274 9.54 6.34 -9.90
N ILE A 275 9.66 5.43 -8.94
CA ILE A 275 9.54 5.73 -7.51
C ILE A 275 10.57 6.79 -7.08
N VAL A 276 11.84 6.62 -7.47
CA VAL A 276 12.90 7.59 -7.16
C VAL A 276 12.61 8.95 -7.82
N LYS A 277 12.18 8.96 -9.08
CA LYS A 277 11.77 10.18 -9.79
C LYS A 277 10.59 10.86 -9.10
N ASN A 278 9.56 10.12 -8.71
CA ASN A 278 8.38 10.63 -8.02
C ASN A 278 8.74 11.25 -6.66
N LYS A 279 9.70 10.65 -5.94
CA LYS A 279 10.25 11.27 -4.73
C LYS A 279 10.89 12.62 -5.03
N SER A 280 11.70 12.71 -6.07
CA SER A 280 12.43 13.96 -6.41
C SER A 280 11.50 15.13 -6.73
N ILE A 281 10.26 14.88 -7.16
CA ILE A 281 9.24 15.89 -7.42
C ILE A 281 8.20 16.04 -6.30
N GLY A 282 8.41 15.37 -5.16
CA GLY A 282 7.63 15.53 -3.93
C GLY A 282 6.27 14.83 -3.90
N ILE A 283 6.07 13.79 -4.72
CA ILE A 283 4.82 13.00 -4.72
C ILE A 283 4.59 12.30 -3.37
N TYR A 284 5.66 11.83 -2.70
CA TYR A 284 5.57 11.13 -1.42
C TYR A 284 5.74 12.04 -0.19
N ASP A 285 5.74 13.36 -0.38
CA ASP A 285 5.96 14.35 0.71
C ASP A 285 4.68 14.83 1.38
N GLY A 286 3.54 14.20 1.06
CA GLY A 286 2.23 14.68 1.50
C GLY A 286 2.08 14.81 3.01
N ALA A 287 2.63 13.88 3.79
CA ALA A 287 2.59 13.94 5.24
C ALA A 287 3.32 15.18 5.80
N TYR A 288 4.49 15.53 5.24
CA TYR A 288 5.23 16.75 5.63
C TYR A 288 4.45 18.00 5.26
N LYS A 289 3.90 18.07 4.05
CA LYS A 289 3.12 19.23 3.57
C LYS A 289 1.85 19.44 4.38
N VAL A 290 1.20 18.37 4.86
CA VAL A 290 0.05 18.48 5.80
C VAL A 290 0.46 19.15 7.10
N VAL A 291 1.59 18.77 7.67
CA VAL A 291 2.11 19.38 8.91
C VAL A 291 2.50 20.84 8.68
N GLU A 292 3.22 21.14 7.60
CA GLU A 292 3.59 22.51 7.23
C GLU A 292 2.36 23.42 7.07
N LEU A 293 1.33 22.91 6.39
CA LEU A 293 0.06 23.61 6.20
C LEU A 293 -0.62 23.88 7.54
N ALA A 294 -0.70 22.88 8.41
CA ALA A 294 -1.31 23.03 9.73
C ALA A 294 -0.55 24.05 10.61
N MET A 295 0.78 24.08 10.52
CA MET A 295 1.60 25.07 11.22
C MET A 295 1.47 26.47 10.60
N GLY A 296 1.30 26.58 9.29
CA GLY A 296 1.11 27.84 8.57
C GLY A 296 -0.21 28.52 8.86
N LEU A 297 -1.27 27.79 9.15
CA LEU A 297 -2.60 28.32 9.50
C LEU A 297 -2.64 28.99 10.89
N LYS A 298 -1.62 28.77 11.73
CA LYS A 298 -1.49 29.43 13.06
C LYS A 298 -0.94 30.86 13.00
N LYS A 299 -0.42 31.28 11.86
CA LYS A 299 0.12 32.63 11.66
C LYS A 299 -0.97 33.57 11.18
#